data_c119c874b7a8cbf1dfbea2d0568ef88a
#
_entry.id   c119c874b7a8cbf1dfbea2d0568ef88a
#
_cell.length_a   1.000
_cell.length_b   1.000
_cell.length_c   1.000
_cell.angle_alpha   90.00
_cell.angle_beta   90.00
_cell.angle_gamma   90.00
#
_symmetry.space_group_name_H-M   'P 1'
#
loop_
_entity.id
_entity.type
_entity.pdbx_description
1 polymer ?
#
loop_
_entity_poly.entity_id
_entity_poly.type
_entity_poly.pdbx_seq_one_letter_code
_entity_poly.pdbx_strand_id
1 'polypeptide(L)'
;MANHFTKASFVLAVTPAEAEVLRLVPEAVDSLDDADLEPAERTARFAALGPAFADAFPPSADDPFDGFLGLFSDPDYPRLGFTLQVDPPGATDTVKVWIHGEQVDIEAAAALIQAAAKSALPFGFEYALDCDRMRPGEFGGGFVVIREDDIEFSGSARGLERALSRRPGEAENGLVVATRDAEEGLLFWNTETGFGDLERATVFSEAEAADFDLPIANDQPEWLALPSPLA
;
A
#
# COMPACT_ATOMS: atom_id res chain seq x y z
N MET A 1 -10.27 15.34 -26.79
CA MET A 1 -9.52 14.43 -25.88
C MET A 1 -10.32 14.31 -24.60
N ALA A 2 -10.24 13.22 -23.86
CA ALA A 2 -10.77 13.09 -22.51
C ALA A 2 -9.63 13.36 -21.52
N ASN A 3 -9.93 14.02 -20.39
CA ASN A 3 -8.99 14.19 -19.31
C ASN A 3 -9.27 13.13 -18.25
N HIS A 4 -8.20 12.50 -17.78
CA HIS A 4 -8.22 11.52 -16.72
C HIS A 4 -7.67 12.17 -15.45
N PHE A 5 -8.25 11.83 -14.31
CA PHE A 5 -7.88 12.36 -13.02
C PHE A 5 -7.63 11.22 -12.04
N THR A 6 -6.59 11.38 -11.23
CA THR A 6 -6.31 10.52 -10.09
C THR A 6 -6.45 11.38 -8.83
N LYS A 7 -7.60 11.29 -8.18
CA LYS A 7 -7.96 12.16 -7.07
C LYS A 7 -7.74 11.47 -5.74
N ALA A 8 -7.07 12.15 -4.82
CA ALA A 8 -6.96 11.74 -3.43
C ALA A 8 -6.98 12.96 -2.49
N SER A 9 -7.47 12.75 -1.26
CA SER A 9 -7.47 13.78 -0.22
C SER A 9 -7.53 13.11 1.14
N PHE A 10 -6.45 13.25 1.92
CA PHE A 10 -6.33 12.61 3.23
C PHE A 10 -5.39 13.40 4.16
N VAL A 11 -5.48 13.15 5.45
CA VAL A 11 -4.71 13.86 6.48
C VAL A 11 -3.87 12.86 7.27
N LEU A 12 -2.57 13.15 7.38
CA LEU A 12 -1.62 12.47 8.25
C LEU A 12 -1.51 13.20 9.59
N ALA A 13 -1.26 12.46 10.66
CA ALA A 13 -0.82 13.01 11.93
C ALA A 13 0.62 12.52 12.18
N VAL A 14 1.57 13.41 12.10
CA VAL A 14 3.02 13.11 12.18
C VAL A 14 3.70 13.88 13.30
N THR A 15 4.92 13.49 13.66
CA THR A 15 5.73 14.28 14.58
C THR A 15 6.11 15.64 13.98
N PRO A 16 6.43 16.66 14.80
CA PRO A 16 6.91 17.96 14.29
C PRO A 16 8.17 17.83 13.41
N ALA A 17 9.06 16.90 13.72
CA ALA A 17 10.27 16.67 12.92
C ALA A 17 9.94 16.12 11.52
N GLU A 18 9.04 15.16 11.43
CA GLU A 18 8.56 14.63 10.15
C GLU A 18 7.78 15.67 9.34
N ALA A 19 6.98 16.50 10.02
CA ALA A 19 6.26 17.61 9.39
C ALA A 19 7.21 18.62 8.72
N GLU A 20 8.37 18.90 9.33
CA GLU A 20 9.39 19.76 8.71
C GLU A 20 10.02 19.10 7.49
N VAL A 21 10.30 17.80 7.50
CA VAL A 21 10.76 17.06 6.31
C VAL A 21 9.73 17.15 5.19
N LEU A 22 8.45 16.86 5.49
CA LEU A 22 7.37 16.92 4.51
C LEU A 22 7.17 18.34 3.93
N ARG A 23 7.42 19.40 4.72
CA ARG A 23 7.38 20.78 4.25
C ARG A 23 8.43 21.09 3.19
N LEU A 24 9.58 20.43 3.25
CA LEU A 24 10.69 20.62 2.30
C LEU A 24 10.50 19.87 0.98
N VAL A 25 9.56 18.93 0.92
CA VAL A 25 9.34 18.10 -0.28
C VAL A 25 9.02 18.92 -1.55
N PRO A 26 8.13 19.94 -1.53
CA PRO A 26 7.91 20.78 -2.71
C PRO A 26 9.18 21.54 -3.14
N GLU A 27 9.95 22.06 -2.18
CA GLU A 27 11.22 22.75 -2.46
C GLU A 27 12.26 21.81 -3.09
N ALA A 28 12.29 20.55 -2.62
CA ALA A 28 13.16 19.53 -3.20
C ALA A 28 12.79 19.25 -4.67
N VAL A 29 11.49 19.14 -5.00
CA VAL A 29 11.01 18.97 -6.38
C VAL A 29 11.39 20.19 -7.22
N ASP A 30 11.10 21.41 -6.74
CA ASP A 30 11.44 22.66 -7.44
C ASP A 30 12.96 22.79 -7.70
N SER A 31 13.78 22.24 -6.79
CA SER A 31 15.24 22.21 -6.94
C SER A 31 15.73 21.31 -8.08
N LEU A 32 14.87 20.40 -8.56
CA LEU A 32 15.17 19.45 -9.64
C LEU A 32 14.62 19.87 -11.00
N ASP A 33 13.80 20.93 -11.07
CA ASP A 33 13.21 21.41 -12.33
C ASP A 33 14.27 22.00 -13.31
N ASP A 34 15.47 22.29 -12.83
CA ASP A 34 16.56 22.82 -13.65
C ASP A 34 17.42 21.65 -14.18
N ALA A 35 17.17 21.25 -15.43
CA ALA A 35 17.85 20.12 -16.07
C ALA A 35 19.36 20.36 -16.30
N ASP A 36 19.81 21.62 -16.29
CA ASP A 36 21.20 22.00 -16.55
C ASP A 36 21.99 22.29 -15.26
N LEU A 37 21.52 21.77 -14.11
CA LEU A 37 22.16 22.05 -12.82
C LEU A 37 23.56 21.45 -12.74
N GLU A 38 24.54 22.28 -12.48
CA GLU A 38 25.93 21.83 -12.25
C GLU A 38 26.00 20.95 -10.98
N PRO A 39 26.80 19.87 -10.96
CA PRO A 39 26.87 18.92 -9.83
C PRO A 39 27.15 19.57 -8.48
N ALA A 40 27.98 20.63 -8.45
CA ALA A 40 28.29 21.35 -7.21
C ALA A 40 27.08 22.13 -6.69
N GLU A 41 26.27 22.71 -7.57
CA GLU A 41 25.04 23.42 -7.20
C GLU A 41 23.96 22.44 -6.75
N ARG A 42 23.82 21.29 -7.42
CA ARG A 42 22.94 20.21 -7.03
C ARG A 42 23.24 19.72 -5.62
N THR A 43 24.52 19.51 -5.30
CA THR A 43 24.98 19.14 -3.95
C THR A 43 24.65 20.23 -2.93
N ALA A 44 24.84 21.51 -3.28
CA ALA A 44 24.55 22.62 -2.38
C ALA A 44 23.05 22.77 -2.11
N ARG A 45 22.19 22.59 -3.11
CA ARG A 45 20.72 22.60 -2.93
C ARG A 45 20.24 21.47 -2.04
N PHE A 46 20.76 20.25 -2.23
CA PHE A 46 20.44 19.13 -1.36
C PHE A 46 20.87 19.40 0.09
N ALA A 47 22.09 19.89 0.29
CA ALA A 47 22.58 20.21 1.62
C ALA A 47 21.75 21.30 2.33
N ALA A 48 21.17 22.23 1.56
CA ALA A 48 20.28 23.27 2.11
C ALA A 48 18.97 22.73 2.69
N LEU A 49 18.50 21.55 2.24
CA LEU A 49 17.33 20.87 2.80
C LEU A 49 17.58 20.29 4.21
N GLY A 50 18.83 20.19 4.60
CA GLY A 50 19.25 19.86 5.95
C GLY A 50 19.33 18.36 6.27
N PRO A 51 19.84 18.02 7.46
CA PRO A 51 20.18 16.65 7.82
C PRO A 51 18.94 15.76 7.96
N ALA A 52 17.81 16.25 8.45
CA ALA A 52 16.59 15.46 8.59
C ALA A 52 16.04 15.00 7.25
N PHE A 53 16.15 15.83 6.20
CA PHE A 53 15.79 15.45 4.85
C PHE A 53 16.75 14.38 4.29
N ALA A 54 18.06 14.55 4.52
CA ALA A 54 19.06 13.57 4.10
C ALA A 54 18.93 12.22 4.84
N ASP A 55 18.46 12.21 6.08
CA ASP A 55 18.18 10.97 6.83
C ASP A 55 16.94 10.25 6.27
N ALA A 56 15.91 10.99 5.83
CA ALA A 56 14.72 10.43 5.22
C ALA A 56 14.97 9.94 3.79
N PHE A 57 15.83 10.66 3.04
CA PHE A 57 16.17 10.40 1.64
C PHE A 57 17.68 10.35 1.46
N PRO A 58 18.32 9.22 1.78
CA PRO A 58 19.76 9.12 1.79
C PRO A 58 20.40 9.38 0.42
N PRO A 59 21.42 10.25 0.35
CA PRO A 59 22.15 10.48 -0.90
C PRO A 59 22.96 9.26 -1.32
N SER A 60 23.18 9.10 -2.62
CA SER A 60 24.20 8.17 -3.15
C SER A 60 25.53 8.85 -3.43
N ALA A 61 26.51 8.07 -3.88
CA ALA A 61 27.80 8.61 -4.30
C ALA A 61 27.71 9.39 -5.62
N ASP A 62 26.72 9.06 -6.44
CA ASP A 62 26.56 9.61 -7.81
C ASP A 62 25.61 10.81 -7.83
N ASP A 63 24.56 10.79 -7.00
CA ASP A 63 23.56 11.86 -6.93
C ASP A 63 23.09 12.12 -5.50
N PRO A 64 23.20 13.36 -4.98
CA PRO A 64 22.69 13.68 -3.66
C PRO A 64 21.17 13.51 -3.52
N PHE A 65 20.39 13.60 -4.60
CA PHE A 65 18.95 13.41 -4.59
C PHE A 65 18.50 11.97 -4.86
N ASP A 66 19.38 11.02 -5.04
CA ASP A 66 19.05 9.64 -5.46
C ASP A 66 17.98 8.98 -4.56
N GLY A 67 18.13 9.07 -3.24
CA GLY A 67 17.11 8.56 -2.31
C GLY A 67 15.76 9.25 -2.43
N PHE A 68 15.72 10.54 -2.76
CA PHE A 68 14.49 11.27 -3.01
C PHE A 68 13.89 10.95 -4.37
N LEU A 69 14.72 10.86 -5.40
CA LEU A 69 14.30 10.48 -6.75
C LEU A 69 13.73 9.06 -6.83
N GLY A 70 14.17 8.19 -5.93
CA GLY A 70 13.62 6.83 -5.78
C GLY A 70 12.13 6.78 -5.38
N LEU A 71 11.51 7.90 -5.00
CA LEU A 71 10.07 7.99 -4.78
C LEU A 71 9.26 7.97 -6.08
N PHE A 72 9.87 8.33 -7.22
CA PHE A 72 9.18 8.56 -8.47
C PHE A 72 9.42 7.43 -9.46
N SER A 73 8.37 7.05 -10.18
CA SER A 73 8.46 6.07 -11.26
C SER A 73 9.29 6.57 -12.45
N ASP A 74 9.35 7.90 -12.63
CA ASP A 74 10.19 8.57 -13.60
C ASP A 74 11.10 9.58 -12.87
N PRO A 75 12.33 9.19 -12.49
CA PRO A 75 13.28 10.06 -11.79
C PRO A 75 13.75 11.28 -12.59
N ASP A 76 13.67 11.25 -13.92
CA ASP A 76 14.04 12.37 -14.78
C ASP A 76 12.96 13.48 -14.76
N TYR A 77 11.74 13.14 -14.36
CA TYR A 77 10.61 14.07 -14.26
C TYR A 77 9.86 13.91 -12.93
N PRO A 78 10.49 14.24 -11.80
CA PRO A 78 9.90 14.06 -10.48
C PRO A 78 8.69 14.98 -10.29
N ARG A 79 7.49 14.39 -10.21
CA ARG A 79 6.24 15.13 -10.02
C ARG A 79 5.39 14.47 -8.96
N LEU A 80 5.00 15.23 -7.97
CA LEU A 80 4.11 14.75 -6.91
C LEU A 80 2.67 14.60 -7.40
N GLY A 81 2.21 15.52 -8.25
CA GLY A 81 0.80 15.58 -8.68
C GLY A 81 -0.17 15.92 -7.54
N PHE A 82 0.33 16.22 -6.34
CA PHE A 82 -0.44 16.59 -5.16
C PHE A 82 0.17 17.77 -4.40
N THR A 83 -0.63 18.40 -3.56
CA THR A 83 -0.23 19.46 -2.65
C THR A 83 -0.07 18.91 -1.24
N LEU A 84 0.99 19.35 -0.57
CA LEU A 84 1.24 19.13 0.85
C LEU A 84 0.92 20.42 1.61
N GLN A 85 -0.07 20.37 2.48
CA GLN A 85 -0.40 21.48 3.38
C GLN A 85 -0.11 21.05 4.82
N VAL A 86 0.91 21.63 5.41
CA VAL A 86 1.35 21.35 6.78
C VAL A 86 0.73 22.38 7.71
N ASP A 87 -0.05 21.95 8.70
CA ASP A 87 -0.60 22.82 9.71
C ASP A 87 0.51 23.45 10.56
N PRO A 88 0.30 24.65 11.10
CA PRO A 88 1.24 25.22 12.07
C PRO A 88 1.30 24.31 13.31
N PRO A 89 2.48 24.20 13.95
CA PRO A 89 2.62 23.42 15.17
C PRO A 89 1.68 23.94 16.25
N GLY A 90 0.88 23.03 16.83
CA GLY A 90 -0.09 23.31 17.89
C GLY A 90 0.44 22.96 19.27
N ALA A 91 -0.48 22.87 20.24
CA ALA A 91 -0.16 22.42 21.61
C ALA A 91 -0.05 20.89 21.75
N THR A 92 -0.24 20.15 20.65
CA THR A 92 -0.15 18.68 20.59
C THR A 92 1.21 18.24 20.09
N ASP A 93 1.63 17.05 20.48
CA ASP A 93 2.89 16.43 20.03
C ASP A 93 2.84 15.98 18.56
N THR A 94 1.73 16.22 17.86
CA THR A 94 1.53 15.86 16.46
C THR A 94 1.11 17.06 15.63
N VAL A 95 1.55 17.09 14.37
CA VAL A 95 1.21 18.05 13.33
C VAL A 95 0.39 17.35 12.27
N LYS A 96 -0.69 18.01 11.80
CA LYS A 96 -1.48 17.49 10.68
C LYS A 96 -0.86 17.93 9.36
N VAL A 97 -0.79 16.99 8.44
CA VAL A 97 -0.37 17.22 7.05
C VAL A 97 -1.50 16.77 6.14
N TRP A 98 -2.08 17.70 5.40
CA TRP A 98 -3.10 17.42 4.41
C TRP A 98 -2.44 17.22 3.05
N ILE A 99 -2.65 16.04 2.47
CA ILE A 99 -2.21 15.67 1.12
C ILE A 99 -3.45 15.59 0.24
N HIS A 100 -3.46 16.35 -0.87
CA HIS A 100 -4.61 16.35 -1.78
C HIS A 100 -4.20 16.74 -3.20
N GLY A 101 -4.96 16.26 -4.17
CA GLY A 101 -4.76 16.62 -5.58
C GLY A 101 -5.76 15.95 -6.51
N GLU A 102 -5.72 16.38 -7.78
CA GLU A 102 -6.53 15.81 -8.85
C GLU A 102 -5.71 14.97 -9.85
N GLN A 103 -4.38 14.98 -9.71
CA GLN A 103 -3.43 14.23 -10.54
C GLN A 103 -2.37 13.56 -9.65
N VAL A 104 -2.83 13.00 -8.51
CA VAL A 104 -1.94 12.44 -7.50
C VAL A 104 -1.15 11.26 -8.07
N ASP A 105 0.17 11.33 -7.96
CA ASP A 105 1.01 10.16 -8.10
C ASP A 105 0.87 9.32 -6.82
N ILE A 106 0.08 8.25 -6.91
CA ILE A 106 -0.27 7.41 -5.76
C ILE A 106 0.94 6.64 -5.24
N GLU A 107 1.82 6.20 -6.13
CA GLU A 107 3.04 5.48 -5.78
C GLU A 107 4.03 6.40 -5.07
N ALA A 108 4.26 7.59 -5.61
CA ALA A 108 5.10 8.60 -4.98
C ALA A 108 4.54 9.07 -3.62
N ALA A 109 3.22 9.24 -3.50
CA ALA A 109 2.59 9.59 -2.24
C ALA A 109 2.79 8.50 -1.16
N ALA A 110 2.63 7.22 -1.54
CA ALA A 110 2.81 6.11 -0.64
C ALA A 110 4.28 5.95 -0.20
N ALA A 111 5.22 6.02 -1.14
CA ALA A 111 6.65 5.95 -0.87
C ALA A 111 7.13 7.12 0.01
N LEU A 112 6.62 8.34 -0.24
CA LEU A 112 6.89 9.51 0.59
C LEU A 112 6.44 9.31 2.04
N ILE A 113 5.22 8.80 2.25
CA ILE A 113 4.68 8.54 3.58
C ILE A 113 5.54 7.49 4.30
N GLN A 114 5.89 6.40 3.61
CA GLN A 114 6.73 5.34 4.20
C GLN A 114 8.11 5.85 4.60
N ALA A 115 8.73 6.71 3.79
CA ALA A 115 10.06 7.25 4.06
C ALA A 115 10.06 8.33 5.15
N ALA A 116 9.12 9.28 5.10
CA ALA A 116 9.18 10.54 5.84
C ALA A 116 8.10 10.73 6.91
N ALA A 117 7.13 9.81 7.05
CA ALA A 117 6.02 9.89 8.00
C ALA A 117 5.87 8.60 8.84
N LYS A 118 6.96 8.07 9.32
CA LYS A 118 7.03 6.77 10.02
C LYS A 118 6.16 6.71 11.27
N SER A 119 5.99 7.84 11.96
CA SER A 119 5.13 7.91 13.15
C SER A 119 3.63 7.75 12.83
N ALA A 120 3.23 7.93 11.58
CA ALA A 120 1.85 7.72 11.14
C ALA A 120 1.55 6.25 10.75
N LEU A 121 2.58 5.40 10.65
CA LEU A 121 2.41 4.01 10.19
C LEU A 121 1.85 3.09 11.31
N PRO A 122 1.02 2.08 10.98
CA PRO A 122 0.49 1.81 9.65
C PRO A 122 -0.55 2.85 9.22
N PHE A 123 -0.53 3.25 7.95
CA PHE A 123 -1.44 4.24 7.40
C PHE A 123 -2.11 3.71 6.13
N GLY A 124 -3.30 4.22 5.82
CA GLY A 124 -3.98 3.89 4.58
C GLY A 124 -4.80 5.07 4.06
N PHE A 125 -4.93 5.15 2.75
CA PHE A 125 -5.77 6.15 2.09
C PHE A 125 -6.45 5.59 0.85
N GLU A 126 -7.55 6.23 0.46
CA GLU A 126 -8.31 5.89 -0.74
C GLU A 126 -8.03 6.91 -1.86
N TYR A 127 -8.19 6.46 -3.10
CA TYR A 127 -8.10 7.31 -4.28
C TYR A 127 -9.20 6.97 -5.28
N ALA A 128 -9.57 7.96 -6.10
CA ALA A 128 -10.54 7.80 -7.17
C ALA A 128 -9.88 8.04 -8.54
N LEU A 129 -10.23 7.18 -9.48
CA LEU A 129 -9.95 7.38 -10.90
C LEU A 129 -11.21 7.94 -11.55
N ASP A 130 -11.08 9.08 -12.22
CA ASP A 130 -12.18 9.84 -12.79
C ASP A 130 -11.85 10.29 -14.22
N CYS A 131 -12.89 10.52 -15.01
CA CYS A 131 -12.76 11.02 -16.37
C CYS A 131 -13.80 12.12 -16.61
N ASP A 132 -13.42 13.20 -17.30
CA ASP A 132 -14.32 14.30 -17.66
C ASP A 132 -15.42 13.89 -18.65
N ARG A 133 -15.39 12.64 -19.16
CA ARG A 133 -16.37 12.05 -20.07
C ARG A 133 -16.84 10.70 -19.57
N MET A 134 -18.14 10.49 -19.68
CA MET A 134 -18.78 9.21 -19.35
C MET A 134 -18.41 8.13 -20.37
N ARG A 135 -17.31 7.45 -20.17
CA ARG A 135 -16.84 6.33 -20.99
C ARG A 135 -16.78 5.04 -20.18
N PRO A 136 -17.15 3.91 -20.77
CA PRO A 136 -17.02 2.62 -20.10
C PRO A 136 -15.56 2.31 -19.73
N GLY A 137 -15.35 1.83 -18.50
CA GLY A 137 -14.04 1.37 -18.03
C GLY A 137 -13.06 2.48 -17.63
N GLU A 138 -13.46 3.76 -17.63
CA GLU A 138 -12.59 4.90 -17.28
C GLU A 138 -12.84 5.45 -15.87
N PHE A 139 -13.63 4.73 -15.06
CA PHE A 139 -13.92 5.07 -13.68
C PHE A 139 -13.48 3.95 -12.77
N GLY A 140 -13.00 4.32 -11.60
CA GLY A 140 -12.54 3.35 -10.61
C GLY A 140 -11.99 4.03 -9.39
N GLY A 141 -11.05 3.36 -8.77
CA GLY A 141 -10.34 3.83 -7.60
C GLY A 141 -9.73 2.67 -6.86
N GLY A 142 -9.25 2.94 -5.68
CA GLY A 142 -8.63 1.94 -4.85
C GLY A 142 -8.23 2.50 -3.50
N PHE A 143 -7.46 1.72 -2.80
CA PHE A 143 -6.83 2.12 -1.55
C PHE A 143 -5.37 1.66 -1.51
N VAL A 144 -4.62 2.31 -0.66
CA VAL A 144 -3.24 1.97 -0.36
C VAL A 144 -3.13 1.73 1.14
N VAL A 145 -2.41 0.69 1.53
CA VAL A 145 -2.02 0.43 2.92
C VAL A 145 -0.50 0.46 2.98
N ILE A 146 0.03 1.31 3.86
CA ILE A 146 1.46 1.55 4.02
C ILE A 146 1.87 1.05 5.39
N ARG A 147 2.84 0.14 5.42
CA ARG A 147 3.48 -0.38 6.62
C ARG A 147 4.95 -0.01 6.62
N GLU A 148 5.66 -0.29 7.66
CA GLU A 148 7.08 0.05 7.78
C GLU A 148 7.94 -0.59 6.67
N ASP A 149 7.61 -1.83 6.30
CA ASP A 149 8.38 -2.69 5.38
C ASP A 149 7.61 -3.07 4.09
N ASP A 150 6.36 -2.61 3.93
CA ASP A 150 5.50 -3.01 2.82
C ASP A 150 4.51 -1.91 2.41
N ILE A 151 4.20 -1.84 1.12
CA ILE A 151 3.14 -1.00 0.55
C ILE A 151 2.23 -1.87 -0.30
N GLU A 152 0.97 -1.97 0.11
CA GLU A 152 -0.05 -2.74 -0.58
C GLU A 152 -0.98 -1.82 -1.37
N PHE A 153 -1.12 -2.08 -2.68
CA PHE A 153 -2.05 -1.37 -3.56
C PHE A 153 -3.23 -2.27 -3.92
N SER A 154 -4.45 -1.78 -3.72
CA SER A 154 -5.67 -2.48 -4.11
C SER A 154 -6.55 -1.58 -4.98
N GLY A 155 -6.97 -2.09 -6.14
CA GLY A 155 -7.80 -1.37 -7.09
C GLY A 155 -9.21 -1.96 -7.21
N SER A 156 -10.22 -1.10 -7.45
CA SER A 156 -11.62 -1.50 -7.62
C SER A 156 -11.83 -2.44 -8.81
N ALA A 157 -11.08 -2.26 -9.91
CA ALA A 157 -11.16 -3.14 -11.09
C ALA A 157 -10.73 -4.57 -10.75
N ARG A 158 -9.62 -4.74 -10.03
CA ARG A 158 -9.14 -6.05 -9.56
C ARG A 158 -10.11 -6.67 -8.55
N GLY A 159 -10.66 -5.85 -7.64
CA GLY A 159 -11.70 -6.30 -6.71
C GLY A 159 -12.96 -6.80 -7.42
N LEU A 160 -13.41 -6.08 -8.45
CA LEU A 160 -14.55 -6.46 -9.26
C LEU A 160 -14.28 -7.76 -10.06
N GLU A 161 -13.12 -7.87 -10.70
CA GLU A 161 -12.72 -9.09 -11.43
C GLU A 161 -12.70 -10.31 -10.50
N ARG A 162 -12.11 -10.16 -9.31
CA ARG A 162 -12.10 -11.20 -8.28
C ARG A 162 -13.52 -11.58 -7.84
N ALA A 163 -14.39 -10.59 -7.62
CA ALA A 163 -15.78 -10.84 -7.25
C ALA A 163 -16.57 -11.55 -8.36
N LEU A 164 -16.32 -11.21 -9.63
CA LEU A 164 -16.97 -11.85 -10.79
C LEU A 164 -16.47 -13.26 -11.06
N SER A 165 -15.20 -13.56 -10.76
CA SER A 165 -14.61 -14.89 -10.94
C SER A 165 -14.96 -15.86 -9.81
N ARG A 166 -15.51 -15.37 -8.69
CA ARG A 166 -15.97 -16.22 -7.58
C ARG A 166 -17.12 -17.12 -8.02
N ARG A 167 -17.02 -18.39 -7.64
CA ARG A 167 -18.13 -19.33 -7.74
C ARG A 167 -19.10 -19.11 -6.60
N PRO A 168 -20.42 -19.34 -6.80
CA PRO A 168 -21.38 -19.32 -5.70
C PRO A 168 -20.94 -20.31 -4.60
N GLY A 169 -20.74 -19.80 -3.38
CA GLY A 169 -20.26 -20.59 -2.24
C GLY A 169 -18.77 -20.52 -1.90
N GLU A 170 -17.94 -19.86 -2.72
CA GLU A 170 -16.54 -19.58 -2.36
C GLU A 170 -16.49 -18.43 -1.33
N ALA A 171 -15.98 -18.73 -0.12
CA ALA A 171 -15.80 -17.74 0.95
C ALA A 171 -14.56 -16.86 0.73
N GLU A 172 -14.57 -15.64 1.29
CA GLU A 172 -13.38 -14.75 1.31
C GLU A 172 -12.23 -15.33 2.12
N ASN A 173 -12.56 -16.03 3.20
CA ASN A 173 -11.65 -16.81 4.01
C ASN A 173 -12.14 -18.24 3.98
N GLY A 174 -11.43 -19.10 3.26
CA GLY A 174 -11.72 -20.52 3.28
C GLY A 174 -11.34 -21.13 4.61
N LEU A 175 -12.21 -22.00 5.15
CA LEU A 175 -11.88 -22.85 6.28
C LEU A 175 -11.59 -24.25 5.75
N VAL A 176 -10.53 -24.86 6.24
CA VAL A 176 -10.22 -26.27 6.00
C VAL A 176 -10.18 -27.01 7.31
N VAL A 177 -10.58 -28.28 7.30
CA VAL A 177 -10.41 -29.15 8.46
C VAL A 177 -9.04 -29.82 8.35
N ALA A 178 -8.25 -29.74 9.39
CA ALA A 178 -6.94 -30.36 9.45
C ALA A 178 -6.79 -31.26 10.68
N THR A 179 -6.01 -32.30 10.55
CA THR A 179 -5.58 -33.17 11.66
C THR A 179 -4.08 -33.37 11.60
N ARG A 180 -3.48 -33.81 12.71
CA ARG A 180 -2.09 -34.16 12.80
C ARG A 180 -1.89 -35.66 12.72
N ASP A 181 -1.04 -36.09 11.82
CA ASP A 181 -0.51 -37.45 11.77
C ASP A 181 0.94 -37.46 12.23
N ALA A 182 1.36 -38.53 12.93
CA ALA A 182 2.69 -38.65 13.51
C ALA A 182 3.80 -38.86 12.46
N GLU A 183 3.47 -39.43 11.31
CA GLU A 183 4.38 -39.76 10.25
C GLU A 183 4.30 -38.82 9.06
N GLU A 184 3.07 -38.35 8.71
CA GLU A 184 2.80 -37.54 7.51
C GLU A 184 2.65 -36.04 7.83
N GLY A 185 2.54 -35.65 9.09
CA GLY A 185 2.42 -34.25 9.50
C GLY A 185 0.99 -33.75 9.47
N LEU A 186 0.74 -32.56 8.89
CA LEU A 186 -0.59 -31.97 8.74
C LEU A 186 -1.30 -32.58 7.53
N LEU A 187 -2.47 -33.18 7.78
CA LEU A 187 -3.38 -33.70 6.77
C LEU A 187 -4.67 -32.86 6.75
N PHE A 188 -5.23 -32.65 5.57
CA PHE A 188 -6.38 -31.81 5.33
C PHE A 188 -7.57 -32.63 4.81
N TRP A 189 -8.77 -32.31 5.26
CA TRP A 189 -9.97 -33.04 4.92
C TRP A 189 -10.46 -32.73 3.50
N ASN A 190 -10.76 -33.80 2.78
CA ASN A 190 -11.48 -33.77 1.51
C ASN A 190 -12.76 -34.61 1.66
N THR A 191 -13.91 -34.07 1.28
CA THR A 191 -15.22 -34.72 1.44
C THR A 191 -15.39 -36.00 0.63
N GLU A 192 -14.59 -36.20 -0.43
CA GLU A 192 -14.66 -37.39 -1.27
C GLU A 192 -13.61 -38.45 -0.92
N THR A 193 -12.40 -38.02 -0.54
CA THR A 193 -11.24 -38.90 -0.36
C THR A 193 -10.74 -39.03 1.07
N GLY A 194 -11.27 -38.26 2.02
CA GLY A 194 -10.77 -38.21 3.39
C GLY A 194 -9.57 -37.30 3.59
N PHE A 195 -8.76 -37.57 4.62
CA PHE A 195 -7.57 -36.76 4.94
C PHE A 195 -6.44 -36.99 3.93
N GLY A 196 -5.79 -35.89 3.50
CA GLY A 196 -4.70 -35.90 2.53
C GLY A 196 -4.04 -34.51 2.40
N ASP A 197 -3.43 -34.27 1.24
CA ASP A 197 -2.70 -33.02 0.95
C ASP A 197 -3.62 -31.79 0.90
N LEU A 198 -3.06 -30.63 1.25
CA LEU A 198 -3.75 -29.32 1.19
C LEU A 198 -4.30 -28.98 -0.19
N GLU A 199 -3.59 -29.35 -1.27
CA GLU A 199 -4.02 -29.07 -2.65
C GLU A 199 -5.39 -29.65 -3.01
N ARG A 200 -5.79 -30.71 -2.31
CA ARG A 200 -7.07 -31.41 -2.51
C ARG A 200 -8.08 -31.17 -1.40
N ALA A 201 -7.73 -30.33 -0.42
CA ALA A 201 -8.62 -30.06 0.71
C ALA A 201 -9.95 -29.45 0.25
N THR A 202 -11.02 -29.88 0.89
CA THR A 202 -12.31 -29.19 0.75
C THR A 202 -12.26 -27.88 1.52
N VAL A 203 -12.51 -26.78 0.82
CA VAL A 203 -12.58 -25.46 1.40
C VAL A 203 -14.04 -25.14 1.73
N PHE A 204 -14.31 -24.81 2.99
CA PHE A 204 -15.62 -24.51 3.50
C PHE A 204 -15.78 -23.01 3.73
N SER A 205 -16.97 -22.49 3.50
CA SER A 205 -17.40 -21.19 4.01
C SER A 205 -17.64 -21.23 5.51
N GLU A 206 -17.71 -20.07 6.18
CA GLU A 206 -18.06 -20.04 7.61
C GLU A 206 -19.44 -20.65 7.90
N ALA A 207 -20.42 -20.48 6.99
CA ALA A 207 -21.74 -21.05 7.13
C ALA A 207 -21.71 -22.58 7.01
N GLU A 208 -20.98 -23.12 6.02
CA GLU A 208 -20.81 -24.57 5.86
C GLU A 208 -20.02 -25.17 7.02
N ALA A 209 -19.01 -24.47 7.52
CA ALA A 209 -18.21 -24.92 8.65
C ALA A 209 -19.03 -24.99 9.96
N ALA A 210 -20.00 -24.07 10.13
CA ALA A 210 -20.88 -24.06 11.30
C ALA A 210 -21.83 -25.27 11.35
N ASP A 211 -22.20 -25.79 10.17
CA ASP A 211 -23.12 -26.92 10.04
C ASP A 211 -22.41 -28.27 9.79
N PHE A 212 -21.07 -28.25 9.67
CA PHE A 212 -20.29 -29.44 9.35
C PHE A 212 -19.82 -30.19 10.60
N ASP A 213 -20.18 -31.47 10.69
CA ASP A 213 -19.71 -32.36 11.74
C ASP A 213 -18.27 -32.80 11.45
N LEU A 214 -17.33 -32.48 12.35
CA LEU A 214 -15.93 -32.83 12.19
C LEU A 214 -15.75 -34.35 12.11
N PRO A 215 -14.97 -34.83 11.13
CA PRO A 215 -14.70 -36.26 10.97
C PRO A 215 -13.88 -36.78 12.15
N ILE A 216 -14.03 -38.09 12.44
CA ILE A 216 -13.24 -38.77 13.47
C ILE A 216 -11.85 -39.06 12.91
N ALA A 217 -10.81 -38.62 13.62
CA ALA A 217 -9.42 -38.89 13.30
C ALA A 217 -8.64 -39.30 14.57
N ASN A 218 -7.38 -39.73 14.39
CA ASN A 218 -6.48 -40.14 15.48
C ASN A 218 -6.12 -38.97 16.40
N ASP A 219 -5.94 -37.78 15.81
CA ASP A 219 -5.89 -36.52 16.55
C ASP A 219 -7.17 -35.72 16.27
N GLN A 220 -7.61 -34.91 17.22
CA GLN A 220 -8.86 -34.17 17.06
C GLN A 220 -8.73 -33.19 15.91
N PRO A 221 -9.55 -33.26 14.85
CA PRO A 221 -9.51 -32.31 13.75
C PRO A 221 -9.87 -30.90 14.21
N GLU A 222 -9.15 -29.93 13.65
CA GLU A 222 -9.32 -28.50 13.94
C GLU A 222 -9.63 -27.72 12.66
N TRP A 223 -10.39 -26.64 12.80
CA TRP A 223 -10.59 -25.68 11.73
C TRP A 223 -9.39 -24.76 11.58
N LEU A 224 -8.83 -24.69 10.39
CA LEU A 224 -7.80 -23.75 10.04
C LEU A 224 -8.33 -22.78 8.99
N ALA A 225 -8.12 -21.49 9.21
CA ALA A 225 -8.38 -20.47 8.21
C ALA A 225 -7.26 -20.49 7.19
N LEU A 226 -7.61 -20.63 5.91
CA LEU A 226 -6.64 -20.39 4.83
C LEU A 226 -6.41 -18.89 4.71
N PRO A 227 -5.14 -18.45 4.59
CA PRO A 227 -4.88 -17.06 4.26
C PRO A 227 -5.52 -16.78 2.89
N SER A 228 -6.14 -15.59 2.77
CA SER A 228 -6.56 -15.11 1.45
C SER A 228 -5.38 -15.22 0.49
N PRO A 229 -5.57 -15.74 -0.74
CA PRO A 229 -4.49 -15.77 -1.69
C PRO A 229 -3.94 -14.35 -1.82
N LEU A 230 -2.64 -14.21 -1.59
CA LEU A 230 -1.93 -12.97 -1.82
C LEU A 230 -2.21 -12.53 -3.25
N ALA A 231 -2.70 -11.31 -3.39
CA ALA A 231 -3.11 -10.71 -4.66
C ALA A 231 -1.92 -10.41 -5.57
#